data_e702b5ad731eda9269fe7cf857366f7d
#
_entry.id   e702b5ad731eda9269fe7cf857366f7d
#
_cell.length_a   1.000
_cell.length_b   1.000
_cell.length_c   1.000
_cell.angle_alpha   90.00
_cell.angle_beta   90.00
_cell.angle_gamma   90.00
#
_symmetry.space_group_name_H-M   'P 1'
#
loop_
_entity.id
_entity.type
_entity.pdbx_description
1 polymer ?
#
loop_
_entity_poly.entity_id
_entity_poly.type
_entity_poly.pdbx_seq_one_letter_code
_entity_poly.pdbx_strand_id
1 'polypeptide(L)'
;SDVYKRQTNICREVDPWAGSYYVESLTNEIAHKAWERIQEVEKLGGMAKAIETGIPKMRIEEAAARKQARIDSGEEKIIGINEYRLEKEAPIDILAVDNTAVRESQIKRLKELRASRDEAAVKKALAAITECVKTKQGNLLELAVEAAKVRASLGEISDACEVVVGRYKAVIRSISGVYSSE
;
A
#
# COMPACT_ATOMS: atom_id res chain seq x y z
N SER A 1 4.90 -12.25 11.74
CA SER A 1 5.64 -12.17 13.01
C SER A 1 4.83 -12.67 14.20
N ASP A 2 3.54 -12.37 14.31
CA ASP A 2 2.69 -12.82 15.44
C ASP A 2 2.57 -14.35 15.52
N VAL A 3 2.55 -15.04 14.39
CA VAL A 3 2.52 -16.50 14.31
C VAL A 3 3.78 -17.12 14.95
N TYR A 4 4.95 -16.64 14.57
CA TYR A 4 6.23 -17.13 15.14
C TYR A 4 6.36 -16.82 16.62
N LYS A 5 5.92 -15.66 17.06
CA LYS A 5 5.89 -15.26 18.45
C LYS A 5 5.07 -16.24 19.32
N ARG A 6 3.93 -16.71 18.80
CA ARG A 6 3.05 -17.65 19.51
C ARG A 6 3.51 -19.10 19.44
N GLN A 7 4.18 -19.48 18.36
CA GLN A 7 4.67 -20.86 18.15
C GLN A 7 5.99 -21.15 18.86
N THR A 8 6.78 -20.11 19.12
CA THR A 8 8.04 -20.22 19.86
C THR A 8 7.84 -19.79 21.30
N ASN A 9 8.55 -20.39 22.23
CA ASN A 9 8.50 -19.99 23.65
C ASN A 9 9.29 -18.72 23.97
N ILE A 10 9.67 -17.95 22.94
CA ILE A 10 10.58 -16.79 23.05
C ILE A 10 10.04 -15.69 23.97
N CYS A 11 8.71 -15.58 24.10
CA CYS A 11 8.07 -14.57 24.94
C CYS A 11 7.94 -14.97 26.42
N ARG A 12 8.45 -16.15 26.81
CA ARG A 12 8.46 -16.58 28.21
C ARG A 12 9.57 -15.94 29.04
N GLU A 13 10.65 -15.57 28.36
CA GLU A 13 11.78 -14.88 28.95
C GLU A 13 11.81 -13.43 28.54
N VAL A 14 12.26 -12.55 29.43
CA VAL A 14 12.47 -11.14 29.15
C VAL A 14 13.81 -11.02 28.44
N ASP A 15 13.78 -10.50 27.20
CA ASP A 15 14.96 -10.27 26.36
C ASP A 15 15.94 -11.47 26.31
N PRO A 16 15.53 -12.59 25.68
CA PRO A 16 16.31 -13.85 25.70
C PRO A 16 17.68 -13.74 25.01
N TRP A 17 17.93 -12.68 24.28
CA TRP A 17 19.20 -12.41 23.61
C TRP A 17 20.05 -11.32 24.26
N ALA A 18 19.58 -10.75 25.36
CA ALA A 18 20.30 -9.72 26.10
C ALA A 18 21.72 -10.17 26.47
N GLY A 19 22.68 -9.25 26.33
CA GLY A 19 24.08 -9.48 26.66
C GLY A 19 24.88 -10.26 25.61
N SER A 20 24.29 -10.71 24.51
CA SER A 20 25.05 -11.20 23.36
C SER A 20 25.75 -10.04 22.66
N TYR A 21 27.08 -9.97 22.67
CA TYR A 21 27.84 -8.90 22.02
C TYR A 21 27.48 -8.70 20.55
N TYR A 22 27.23 -9.77 19.81
CA TYR A 22 26.82 -9.72 18.43
C TYR A 22 25.43 -9.09 18.26
N VAL A 23 24.45 -9.54 19.05
CA VAL A 23 23.06 -9.05 18.98
C VAL A 23 22.98 -7.60 19.41
N GLU A 24 23.68 -7.21 20.47
CA GLU A 24 23.75 -5.82 20.95
C GLU A 24 24.38 -4.89 19.89
N SER A 25 25.49 -5.30 19.28
CA SER A 25 26.16 -4.55 18.23
C SER A 25 25.25 -4.38 17.01
N LEU A 26 24.64 -5.47 16.54
CA LEU A 26 23.72 -5.46 15.39
C LEU A 26 22.49 -4.59 15.66
N THR A 27 21.91 -4.68 16.86
CA THR A 27 20.77 -3.86 17.28
C THR A 27 21.14 -2.37 17.24
N ASN A 28 22.29 -2.02 17.77
CA ASN A 28 22.78 -0.65 17.77
C ASN A 28 23.01 -0.11 16.34
N GLU A 29 23.62 -0.90 15.46
CA GLU A 29 23.84 -0.52 14.07
C GLU A 29 22.51 -0.32 13.32
N ILE A 30 21.55 -1.25 13.50
CA ILE A 30 20.22 -1.14 12.87
C ILE A 30 19.51 0.11 13.38
N ALA A 31 19.55 0.38 14.69
CA ALA A 31 18.93 1.57 15.27
C ALA A 31 19.51 2.87 14.70
N HIS A 32 20.83 2.97 14.57
CA HIS A 32 21.47 4.14 13.97
C HIS A 32 21.09 4.31 12.50
N LYS A 33 21.15 3.26 11.69
CA LYS A 33 20.77 3.31 10.28
C LYS A 33 19.28 3.66 10.10
N ALA A 34 18.41 3.13 10.95
CA ALA A 34 16.99 3.48 10.94
C ALA A 34 16.78 4.96 11.29
N TRP A 35 17.50 5.46 12.30
CA TRP A 35 17.41 6.85 12.72
C TRP A 35 17.86 7.82 11.62
N GLU A 36 18.94 7.51 10.90
CA GLU A 36 19.38 8.30 9.74
C GLU A 36 18.27 8.40 8.68
N ARG A 37 17.55 7.30 8.42
CA ARG A 37 16.42 7.29 7.47
C ARG A 37 15.23 8.13 7.95
N ILE A 38 14.93 8.07 9.25
CA ILE A 38 13.88 8.91 9.86
C ILE A 38 14.25 10.40 9.70
N GLN A 39 15.48 10.77 10.05
CA GLN A 39 15.93 12.16 9.93
C GLN A 39 15.90 12.66 8.48
N GLU A 40 16.20 11.82 7.50
CA GLU A 40 16.11 12.18 6.09
C GLU A 40 14.66 12.48 5.66
N VAL A 41 13.71 11.65 6.10
CA VAL A 41 12.28 11.89 5.84
C VAL A 41 11.80 13.17 6.51
N GLU A 42 12.21 13.42 7.76
CA GLU A 42 11.87 14.65 8.47
C GLU A 42 12.43 15.91 7.79
N LYS A 43 13.66 15.85 7.28
CA LYS A 43 14.28 16.96 6.51
C LYS A 43 13.50 17.28 5.23
N LEU A 44 12.82 16.30 4.63
CA LEU A 44 11.95 16.50 3.47
C LEU A 44 10.58 17.10 3.84
N GLY A 45 10.29 17.24 5.13
CA GLY A 45 9.03 17.76 5.64
C GLY A 45 7.97 16.67 5.92
N GLY A 46 8.45 15.48 6.26
CA GLY A 46 7.64 14.32 6.63
C GLY A 46 7.36 13.37 5.47
N MET A 47 6.76 12.21 5.78
CA MET A 47 6.58 11.12 4.83
C MET A 47 5.69 11.49 3.63
N ALA A 48 4.65 12.30 3.80
CA ALA A 48 3.79 12.72 2.69
C ALA A 48 4.59 13.45 1.60
N LYS A 49 5.43 14.41 1.99
CA LYS A 49 6.30 15.13 1.06
C LYS A 49 7.41 14.23 0.49
N ALA A 50 7.96 13.32 1.29
CA ALA A 50 8.94 12.35 0.80
C ALA A 50 8.34 11.45 -0.30
N ILE A 51 7.08 11.02 -0.17
CA ILE A 51 6.37 10.26 -1.21
C ILE A 51 6.23 11.07 -2.49
N GLU A 52 5.91 12.36 -2.40
CA GLU A 52 5.81 13.25 -3.57
C GLU A 52 7.14 13.36 -4.34
N THR A 53 8.29 13.28 -3.65
CA THR A 53 9.61 13.26 -4.30
C THR A 53 9.92 11.95 -5.02
N GLY A 54 9.20 10.86 -4.70
CA GLY A 54 9.42 9.51 -5.22
C GLY A 54 10.58 8.75 -4.55
N ILE A 55 11.31 9.34 -3.60
CA ILE A 55 12.47 8.72 -2.93
C ILE A 55 12.15 7.39 -2.27
N PRO A 56 11.08 7.24 -1.45
CA PRO A 56 10.78 5.97 -0.82
C PRO A 56 10.53 4.85 -1.83
N LYS A 57 9.79 5.15 -2.90
CA LYS A 57 9.51 4.19 -3.97
C LYS A 57 10.78 3.76 -4.69
N MET A 58 11.63 4.71 -5.08
CA MET A 58 12.90 4.40 -5.76
C MET A 58 13.79 3.48 -4.92
N ARG A 59 13.89 3.69 -3.62
CA ARG A 59 14.66 2.83 -2.72
C ARG A 59 14.12 1.41 -2.60
N ILE A 60 12.79 1.28 -2.57
CA ILE A 60 12.14 -0.04 -2.57
C ILE A 60 12.45 -0.78 -3.88
N GLU A 61 12.34 -0.11 -5.01
CA GLU A 61 12.63 -0.70 -6.33
C GLU A 61 14.11 -1.06 -6.46
N GLU A 62 15.02 -0.21 -5.96
CA GLU A 62 16.46 -0.48 -5.93
C GLU A 62 16.79 -1.72 -5.08
N ALA A 63 16.24 -1.80 -3.87
CA ALA A 63 16.44 -2.95 -3.00
C ALA A 63 15.86 -4.24 -3.60
N ALA A 64 14.70 -4.15 -4.25
CA ALA A 64 14.07 -5.27 -4.93
C ALA A 64 14.91 -5.75 -6.15
N ALA A 65 15.48 -4.82 -6.93
CA ALA A 65 16.33 -5.15 -8.07
C ALA A 65 17.61 -5.87 -7.63
N ARG A 66 18.26 -5.39 -6.57
CA ARG A 66 19.45 -6.05 -5.99
C ARG A 66 19.12 -7.45 -5.47
N LYS A 67 18.01 -7.57 -4.75
CA LYS A 67 17.58 -8.88 -4.25
C LYS A 67 17.30 -9.85 -5.38
N GLN A 68 16.61 -9.39 -6.43
CA GLN A 68 16.35 -10.22 -7.61
C GLN A 68 17.64 -10.68 -8.30
N ALA A 69 18.61 -9.78 -8.46
CA ALA A 69 19.91 -10.13 -9.04
C ALA A 69 20.62 -11.25 -8.25
N ARG A 70 20.62 -11.17 -6.90
CA ARG A 70 21.19 -12.23 -6.05
C ARG A 70 20.44 -13.56 -6.15
N ILE A 71 19.13 -13.53 -6.30
CA ILE A 71 18.33 -14.74 -6.52
C ILE A 71 18.67 -15.35 -7.89
N ASP A 72 18.72 -14.53 -8.94
CA ASP A 72 18.95 -14.99 -10.31
C ASP A 72 20.38 -15.48 -10.52
N SER A 73 21.37 -14.90 -9.84
CA SER A 73 22.76 -15.36 -9.82
C SER A 73 22.98 -16.63 -8.98
N GLY A 74 22.01 -17.01 -8.14
CA GLY A 74 22.13 -18.15 -7.22
C GLY A 74 22.89 -17.84 -5.93
N GLU A 75 23.29 -16.60 -5.69
CA GLU A 75 23.89 -16.17 -4.43
C GLU A 75 22.88 -16.31 -3.28
N GLU A 76 21.64 -15.85 -3.48
CA GLU A 76 20.53 -16.06 -2.55
C GLU A 76 19.68 -17.26 -2.98
N LYS A 77 19.72 -18.33 -2.19
CA LYS A 77 19.03 -19.59 -2.50
C LYS A 77 17.61 -19.59 -1.97
N ILE A 78 16.65 -19.85 -2.85
CA ILE A 78 15.23 -20.01 -2.49
C ILE A 78 14.81 -21.39 -2.96
N ILE A 79 14.48 -22.25 -1.99
CA ILE A 79 14.06 -23.64 -2.25
C ILE A 79 12.80 -23.66 -3.10
N GLY A 80 12.81 -24.45 -4.17
CA GLY A 80 11.71 -24.58 -5.12
C GLY A 80 11.64 -23.47 -6.18
N ILE A 81 12.51 -22.45 -6.11
CA ILE A 81 12.58 -21.37 -7.09
C ILE A 81 13.87 -21.46 -7.91
N ASN A 82 15.04 -21.35 -7.26
CA ASN A 82 16.35 -21.44 -7.91
C ASN A 82 17.23 -22.58 -7.38
N GLU A 83 16.79 -23.28 -6.32
CA GLU A 83 17.45 -24.46 -5.77
C GLU A 83 16.41 -25.56 -5.54
N TYR A 84 16.77 -26.83 -5.80
CA TYR A 84 15.90 -28.01 -5.64
C TYR A 84 14.55 -27.89 -6.36
N ARG A 85 14.55 -27.31 -7.54
CA ARG A 85 13.37 -27.18 -8.37
C ARG A 85 13.01 -28.55 -8.99
N LEU A 86 11.72 -28.86 -9.03
CA LEU A 86 11.23 -30.04 -9.71
C LEU A 86 11.32 -29.85 -11.23
N GLU A 87 11.73 -30.89 -11.97
CA GLU A 87 11.77 -30.86 -13.44
C GLU A 87 10.38 -30.73 -14.05
N LYS A 88 9.38 -31.34 -13.39
CA LYS A 88 7.97 -31.24 -13.78
C LYS A 88 7.13 -30.99 -12.54
N GLU A 89 6.45 -29.86 -12.54
CA GLU A 89 5.45 -29.54 -11.54
C GLU A 89 4.05 -29.82 -12.10
N ALA A 90 3.16 -30.37 -11.26
CA ALA A 90 1.76 -30.49 -11.62
C ALA A 90 1.15 -29.09 -11.78
N PRO A 91 0.32 -28.84 -12.81
CA PRO A 91 -0.35 -27.57 -12.95
C PRO A 91 -1.24 -27.32 -11.72
N ILE A 92 -1.10 -26.14 -11.13
CA ILE A 92 -1.92 -25.69 -10.02
C ILE A 92 -3.15 -24.99 -10.60
N ASP A 93 -4.32 -25.38 -10.13
CA ASP A 93 -5.56 -24.71 -10.51
C ASP A 93 -5.61 -23.32 -9.88
N ILE A 94 -5.39 -22.29 -10.71
CA ILE A 94 -5.33 -20.90 -10.26
C ILE A 94 -6.70 -20.28 -10.45
N LEU A 95 -7.28 -19.77 -9.36
CA LEU A 95 -8.52 -18.98 -9.44
C LEU A 95 -8.22 -17.64 -10.16
N ALA A 96 -8.51 -17.58 -11.44
CA ALA A 96 -8.40 -16.36 -12.22
C ALA A 96 -9.74 -15.59 -12.18
N VAL A 97 -9.67 -14.32 -11.83
CA VAL A 97 -10.84 -13.43 -11.85
C VAL A 97 -11.07 -12.94 -13.29
N ASP A 98 -12.26 -13.17 -13.83
CA ASP A 98 -12.67 -12.57 -15.10
C ASP A 98 -12.97 -11.07 -14.89
N ASN A 99 -11.97 -10.24 -15.14
CA ASN A 99 -12.06 -8.80 -14.98
C ASN A 99 -13.12 -8.16 -15.87
N THR A 100 -13.40 -8.75 -17.04
CA THR A 100 -14.44 -8.26 -17.98
C THR A 100 -15.82 -8.48 -17.41
N ALA A 101 -16.12 -9.69 -16.96
CA ALA A 101 -17.39 -10.04 -16.35
C ALA A 101 -17.66 -9.22 -15.07
N VAL A 102 -16.64 -9.05 -14.23
CA VAL A 102 -16.72 -8.22 -13.01
C VAL A 102 -17.04 -6.77 -13.37
N ARG A 103 -16.32 -6.19 -14.34
CA ARG A 103 -16.53 -4.81 -14.79
C ARG A 103 -17.93 -4.60 -15.35
N GLU A 104 -18.40 -5.48 -16.21
CA GLU A 104 -19.74 -5.39 -16.81
C GLU A 104 -20.84 -5.50 -15.74
N SER A 105 -20.69 -6.43 -14.79
CA SER A 105 -21.59 -6.57 -13.66
C SER A 105 -21.66 -5.29 -12.82
N GLN A 106 -20.53 -4.66 -12.51
CA GLN A 106 -20.48 -3.42 -11.76
C GLN A 106 -21.11 -2.24 -12.52
N ILE A 107 -20.86 -2.12 -13.83
CA ILE A 107 -21.46 -1.09 -14.67
C ILE A 107 -22.99 -1.24 -14.69
N LYS A 108 -23.50 -2.46 -14.83
CA LYS A 108 -24.93 -2.76 -14.80
C LYS A 108 -25.56 -2.31 -13.48
N ARG A 109 -24.98 -2.72 -12.34
CA ARG A 109 -25.45 -2.33 -11.00
C ARG A 109 -25.47 -0.80 -10.80
N LEU A 110 -24.43 -0.10 -11.26
CA LEU A 110 -24.37 1.36 -11.16
C LEU A 110 -25.46 2.05 -12.02
N LYS A 111 -25.74 1.52 -13.22
CA LYS A 111 -26.83 2.03 -14.05
C LYS A 111 -28.19 1.84 -13.39
N GLU A 112 -28.46 0.67 -12.83
CA GLU A 112 -29.70 0.36 -12.11
C GLU A 112 -29.86 1.24 -10.86
N LEU A 113 -28.78 1.43 -10.08
CA LEU A 113 -28.75 2.28 -8.91
C LEU A 113 -29.13 3.73 -9.28
N ARG A 114 -28.48 4.30 -10.29
CA ARG A 114 -28.72 5.68 -10.74
C ARG A 114 -30.12 5.88 -11.31
N ALA A 115 -30.68 4.87 -11.97
CA ALA A 115 -32.04 4.93 -12.49
C ALA A 115 -33.13 4.88 -11.40
N SER A 116 -32.82 4.28 -10.23
CA SER A 116 -33.80 4.04 -9.17
C SER A 116 -33.72 4.99 -7.98
N ARG A 117 -32.73 5.90 -7.95
CA ARG A 117 -32.50 6.82 -6.82
C ARG A 117 -33.09 8.22 -7.06
N ASP A 118 -33.25 8.99 -5.97
CA ASP A 118 -33.56 10.42 -6.06
C ASP A 118 -32.28 11.22 -6.35
N GLU A 119 -32.15 11.64 -7.61
CA GLU A 119 -30.96 12.37 -8.07
C GLU A 119 -30.82 13.75 -7.44
N ALA A 120 -31.93 14.41 -7.06
CA ALA A 120 -31.91 15.71 -6.40
C ALA A 120 -31.35 15.60 -4.98
N ALA A 121 -31.79 14.57 -4.23
CA ALA A 121 -31.27 14.28 -2.91
C ALA A 121 -29.78 13.94 -2.94
N VAL A 122 -29.34 13.15 -3.91
CA VAL A 122 -27.91 12.81 -4.09
C VAL A 122 -27.08 14.06 -4.37
N LYS A 123 -27.50 14.90 -5.31
CA LYS A 123 -26.78 16.16 -5.63
C LYS A 123 -26.66 17.08 -4.42
N LYS A 124 -27.71 17.20 -3.61
CA LYS A 124 -27.69 17.98 -2.38
C LYS A 124 -26.68 17.44 -1.36
N ALA A 125 -26.66 16.10 -1.17
CA ALA A 125 -25.73 15.47 -0.24
C ALA A 125 -24.27 15.61 -0.70
N LEU A 126 -24.00 15.44 -2.00
CA LEU A 126 -22.65 15.61 -2.56
C LEU A 126 -22.17 17.06 -2.48
N ALA A 127 -23.06 18.04 -2.69
CA ALA A 127 -22.72 19.45 -2.51
C ALA A 127 -22.33 19.78 -1.06
N ALA A 128 -22.99 19.18 -0.08
CA ALA A 128 -22.65 19.35 1.33
C ALA A 128 -21.24 18.79 1.65
N ILE A 129 -20.84 17.67 1.03
CA ILE A 129 -19.50 17.12 1.13
C ILE A 129 -18.48 18.10 0.56
N THR A 130 -18.71 18.60 -0.65
CA THR A 130 -17.82 19.57 -1.30
C THR A 130 -17.62 20.82 -0.46
N GLU A 131 -18.70 21.36 0.12
CA GLU A 131 -18.64 22.54 0.99
C GLU A 131 -17.88 22.25 2.29
N CYS A 132 -18.08 21.09 2.91
CA CYS A 132 -17.34 20.66 4.09
C CYS A 132 -15.83 20.59 3.81
N VAL A 133 -15.42 20.01 2.68
CA VAL A 133 -14.00 19.94 2.27
C VAL A 133 -13.43 21.33 2.05
N LYS A 134 -14.18 22.23 1.41
CA LYS A 134 -13.77 23.60 1.10
C LYS A 134 -13.59 24.46 2.35
N THR A 135 -14.55 24.39 3.26
CA THR A 135 -14.55 25.20 4.49
C THR A 135 -13.73 24.58 5.60
N LYS A 136 -13.40 23.28 5.51
CA LYS A 136 -12.78 22.47 6.57
C LYS A 136 -13.57 22.46 7.88
N GLN A 137 -14.89 22.67 7.80
CA GLN A 137 -15.81 22.65 8.94
C GLN A 137 -16.83 21.54 8.78
N GLY A 138 -17.23 20.93 9.91
CA GLY A 138 -18.17 19.83 9.93
C GLY A 138 -17.52 18.45 10.00
N ASN A 139 -18.35 17.41 9.92
CA ASN A 139 -17.92 16.01 9.96
C ASN A 139 -18.09 15.38 8.58
N LEU A 140 -16.99 15.22 7.86
CA LEU A 140 -16.98 14.67 6.50
C LEU A 140 -17.51 13.23 6.46
N LEU A 141 -17.23 12.42 7.49
CA LEU A 141 -17.71 11.04 7.55
C LEU A 141 -19.22 10.97 7.72
N GLU A 142 -19.80 11.82 8.55
CA GLU A 142 -21.25 11.92 8.74
C GLU A 142 -21.94 12.29 7.42
N LEU A 143 -21.44 13.31 6.72
CA LEU A 143 -21.95 13.70 5.41
C LEU A 143 -21.82 12.60 4.37
N ALA A 144 -20.73 11.82 4.39
CA ALA A 144 -20.57 10.67 3.51
C ALA A 144 -21.59 9.56 3.83
N VAL A 145 -21.91 9.31 5.10
CA VAL A 145 -22.97 8.38 5.51
C VAL A 145 -24.33 8.85 5.00
N GLU A 146 -24.67 10.15 5.15
CA GLU A 146 -25.91 10.69 4.61
C GLU A 146 -25.99 10.59 3.08
N ALA A 147 -24.88 10.83 2.37
CA ALA A 147 -24.81 10.63 0.93
C ALA A 147 -25.02 9.14 0.54
N ALA A 148 -24.44 8.21 1.29
CA ALA A 148 -24.65 6.78 1.07
C ALA A 148 -26.10 6.35 1.32
N LYS A 149 -26.79 6.91 2.32
CA LYS A 149 -28.22 6.65 2.58
C LYS A 149 -29.12 7.04 1.41
N VAL A 150 -28.81 8.12 0.72
CA VAL A 150 -29.53 8.53 -0.50
C VAL A 150 -29.01 7.87 -1.76
N ARG A 151 -28.16 6.83 -1.62
CA ARG A 151 -27.59 6.01 -2.69
C ARG A 151 -26.58 6.74 -3.60
N ALA A 152 -25.81 7.67 -3.06
CA ALA A 152 -24.59 8.09 -3.73
C ALA A 152 -23.58 6.92 -3.80
N SER A 153 -22.92 6.76 -4.93
CA SER A 153 -21.85 5.76 -5.06
C SER A 153 -20.55 6.25 -4.41
N LEU A 154 -19.66 5.31 -4.07
CA LEU A 154 -18.34 5.63 -3.52
C LEU A 154 -17.56 6.60 -4.43
N GLY A 155 -17.61 6.39 -5.76
CA GLY A 155 -16.98 7.27 -6.72
C GLY A 155 -17.49 8.70 -6.64
N GLU A 156 -18.82 8.89 -6.59
CA GLU A 156 -19.43 10.23 -6.52
C GLU A 156 -19.07 10.96 -5.21
N ILE A 157 -18.98 10.23 -4.08
CA ILE A 157 -18.52 10.80 -2.79
C ILE A 157 -17.05 11.24 -2.90
N SER A 158 -16.19 10.40 -3.51
CA SER A 158 -14.78 10.75 -3.75
C SER A 158 -14.64 11.92 -4.70
N ASP A 159 -15.38 11.93 -5.80
CA ASP A 159 -15.35 13.00 -6.80
C ASP A 159 -15.78 14.34 -6.16
N ALA A 160 -16.76 14.34 -5.25
CA ALA A 160 -17.17 15.54 -4.52
C ALA A 160 -16.04 16.14 -3.64
N CYS A 161 -15.16 15.30 -3.10
CA CYS A 161 -13.94 15.75 -2.42
C CYS A 161 -12.89 16.25 -3.41
N GLU A 162 -12.70 15.53 -4.53
CA GLU A 162 -11.68 15.83 -5.52
C GLU A 162 -11.88 17.16 -6.24
N VAL A 163 -13.12 17.65 -6.35
CA VAL A 163 -13.40 18.99 -6.87
C VAL A 163 -12.61 20.07 -6.13
N VAL A 164 -12.35 19.87 -4.83
CA VAL A 164 -11.63 20.84 -4.00
C VAL A 164 -10.15 20.52 -3.87
N VAL A 165 -9.81 19.26 -3.57
CA VAL A 165 -8.44 18.86 -3.25
C VAL A 165 -7.66 18.28 -4.44
N GLY A 166 -8.36 17.96 -5.53
CA GLY A 166 -7.76 17.25 -6.66
C GLY A 166 -7.42 15.81 -6.35
N ARG A 167 -6.93 15.10 -7.36
CA ARG A 167 -6.44 13.72 -7.23
C ARG A 167 -4.92 13.70 -7.29
N TYR A 168 -4.30 13.09 -6.29
CA TYR A 168 -2.87 12.86 -6.30
C TYR A 168 -2.48 11.96 -7.50
N LYS A 169 -1.49 12.42 -8.27
CA LYS A 169 -0.86 11.64 -9.34
C LYS A 169 0.57 11.36 -8.94
N ALA A 170 0.89 10.08 -8.76
CA ALA A 170 2.25 9.66 -8.42
C ALA A 170 3.22 10.02 -9.55
N VAL A 171 4.36 10.59 -9.19
CA VAL A 171 5.49 10.76 -10.11
C VAL A 171 6.20 9.42 -10.22
N ILE A 172 6.17 8.81 -11.40
CA ILE A 172 6.89 7.57 -11.67
C ILE A 172 8.32 7.94 -12.06
N ARG A 173 9.27 7.54 -11.20
CA ARG A 173 10.70 7.58 -11.52
C ARG A 173 11.18 6.15 -11.66
N SER A 174 11.87 5.85 -12.75
CA SER A 174 12.47 4.53 -12.98
C SER A 174 13.91 4.51 -12.47
N ILE A 175 14.32 3.38 -11.94
CA ILE A 175 15.73 3.06 -11.64
C ILE A 175 16.35 2.33 -12.83
N SER A 176 17.65 2.49 -13.05
CA SER A 176 18.38 1.76 -14.08
C SER A 176 19.77 1.38 -13.58
N GLY A 177 20.31 0.28 -14.11
CA GLY A 177 21.67 -0.14 -13.84
C GLY A 177 21.89 -0.91 -12.52
N VAL A 178 20.96 -0.87 -11.59
CA VAL A 178 21.11 -1.51 -10.25
C VAL A 178 21.19 -3.02 -10.36
N TYR A 179 20.36 -3.64 -11.18
CA TYR A 179 20.34 -5.09 -11.36
C TYR A 179 21.65 -5.63 -11.96
N SER A 180 22.24 -4.91 -12.90
CA SER A 180 23.48 -5.32 -13.59
C SER A 180 24.76 -5.02 -12.81
N SER A 181 24.68 -4.32 -11.69
CA SER A 181 25.81 -3.97 -10.85
C SER A 181 26.00 -4.91 -9.63
N GLU A 182 25.05 -5.78 -9.37
CA GLU A 182 25.15 -6.90 -8.40
C GLU A 182 25.68 -8.16 -9.10
#